data_1acaeb62e00dc00f6490c453294f5dea
#
_entry.id   1acaeb62e00dc00f6490c453294f5dea
#
_cell.length_a   1.000
_cell.length_b   1.000
_cell.length_c   1.000
_cell.angle_alpha   90.00
_cell.angle_beta   90.00
_cell.angle_gamma   90.00
#
_symmetry.space_group_name_H-M   'P 1'
#
loop_
_entity.id
_entity.type
_entity.pdbx_description
1 polymer ?
#
loop_
_entity_poly.entity_id
_entity_poly.type
_entity_poly.pdbx_seq_one_letter_code
_entity_poly.pdbx_strand_id
1 'polypeptide(L)'
;MRNNDWAKILGWPGYRVYRSEIDEQAKKLKLWVRRKANKLVCSACGGGVSEIAEVYEREVRDLPCFEYRTTVVVELYRVRCPDCGIKTEKIPQLPSKAPFSKRFEDAVGESCESAAARRVAKQFGLAASTVRSIDLRYLERWAAGRRKPALRQMGVDEIHLGKKQKFLTVASNLESGEPLWFGRERKKETLDEFFEKELNARQRSGIQAACVDMWEPYRQSIEQWAPRCCIVYDKFHIMQHANAAVDEVRRAEFFRKSKELRAVIKGKRWLLLSRWMNLNTGKRRLLNELFALNRRVFKVYLLKESLDRLWAFRSEAAMLRYLQNWIDQLRWQRLKPLEKLADMLLDHLDGILNYCRTKVRMGVVEAINGNIRMLLRRGRGYKNLRYLLLKAQRFAATKAEFIVVQKAA
;
A
#
# COMPACT_ATOMS: atom_id res chain seq x y z
N MET A 1 11.67 -46.60 -3.17
CA MET A 1 10.30 -46.23 -2.81
C MET A 1 9.33 -46.74 -3.87
N ARG A 2 8.16 -47.24 -3.48
CA ARG A 2 7.11 -47.69 -4.41
C ARG A 2 6.37 -46.49 -4.99
N ASN A 3 5.80 -46.61 -6.20
CA ASN A 3 5.03 -45.50 -6.82
C ASN A 3 3.86 -44.99 -5.93
N ASN A 4 3.30 -45.85 -5.10
CA ASN A 4 2.25 -45.47 -4.13
C ASN A 4 2.76 -44.53 -3.03
N ASP A 5 4.01 -44.66 -2.61
CA ASP A 5 4.62 -43.79 -1.60
C ASP A 5 4.86 -42.42 -2.19
N TRP A 6 5.36 -42.36 -3.44
CA TRP A 6 5.49 -41.10 -4.17
C TRP A 6 4.16 -40.39 -4.40
N ALA A 7 3.08 -41.12 -4.65
CA ALA A 7 1.74 -40.54 -4.80
C ALA A 7 1.25 -39.88 -3.51
N LYS A 8 1.55 -40.48 -2.34
CA LYS A 8 1.23 -39.89 -1.02
C LYS A 8 2.05 -38.62 -0.75
N ILE A 9 3.37 -38.66 -1.01
CA ILE A 9 4.28 -37.51 -0.84
C ILE A 9 3.90 -36.37 -1.79
N LEU A 10 3.66 -36.69 -3.08
CA LEU A 10 3.25 -35.69 -4.06
C LEU A 10 1.92 -35.03 -3.67
N GLY A 11 0.96 -35.79 -3.11
CA GLY A 11 -0.31 -35.27 -2.61
C GLY A 11 -1.18 -34.55 -3.66
N TRP A 12 -1.08 -34.92 -4.94
CA TRP A 12 -1.98 -34.37 -5.97
C TRP A 12 -3.33 -35.10 -5.96
N PRO A 13 -4.42 -34.46 -5.55
CA PRO A 13 -5.74 -35.08 -5.53
C PRO A 13 -6.15 -35.56 -6.93
N GLY A 14 -6.66 -36.78 -7.03
CA GLY A 14 -7.15 -37.36 -8.28
C GLY A 14 -6.08 -37.91 -9.21
N TYR A 15 -4.81 -37.92 -8.81
CA TYR A 15 -3.69 -38.46 -9.59
C TYR A 15 -2.99 -39.62 -8.88
N ARG A 16 -2.36 -40.51 -9.65
CA ARG A 16 -1.46 -41.56 -9.19
C ARG A 16 -0.11 -41.39 -9.87
N VAL A 17 0.98 -41.69 -9.18
CA VAL A 17 2.32 -41.81 -9.77
C VAL A 17 2.44 -43.21 -10.37
N TYR A 18 2.82 -43.31 -11.63
CA TYR A 18 3.00 -44.57 -12.30
C TYR A 18 4.49 -44.84 -12.70
N ARG A 19 5.32 -43.80 -12.73
CA ARG A 19 6.75 -43.88 -12.97
C ARG A 19 7.45 -42.79 -12.13
N SER A 20 8.65 -43.14 -11.62
CA SER A 20 9.53 -42.21 -10.94
C SER A 20 10.98 -42.43 -11.35
N GLU A 21 11.73 -41.36 -11.48
CA GLU A 21 13.17 -41.40 -11.76
C GLU A 21 13.89 -40.45 -10.79
N ILE A 22 15.03 -40.91 -10.25
CA ILE A 22 15.88 -40.16 -9.35
C ILE A 22 17.25 -40.04 -9.97
N ASP A 23 17.73 -38.82 -10.14
CA ASP A 23 19.11 -38.55 -10.50
C ASP A 23 19.81 -38.01 -9.24
N GLU A 24 20.58 -38.91 -8.60
CA GLU A 24 21.27 -38.61 -7.34
C GLU A 24 22.39 -37.58 -7.52
N GLN A 25 23.07 -37.59 -8.68
CA GLN A 25 24.18 -36.68 -8.97
C GLN A 25 23.67 -35.29 -9.25
N ALA A 26 22.62 -35.13 -10.06
CA ALA A 26 22.03 -33.85 -10.38
C ALA A 26 20.98 -33.41 -9.38
N LYS A 27 20.69 -34.18 -8.32
CA LYS A 27 19.65 -33.94 -7.32
C LYS A 27 18.30 -33.61 -7.96
N LYS A 28 17.85 -34.47 -8.87
CA LYS A 28 16.58 -34.32 -9.59
C LYS A 28 15.67 -35.51 -9.29
N LEU A 29 14.40 -35.22 -9.11
CA LEU A 29 13.31 -36.20 -8.99
C LEU A 29 12.29 -35.89 -10.09
N LYS A 30 12.00 -36.90 -10.94
CA LYS A 30 10.97 -36.81 -11.99
C LYS A 30 9.88 -37.82 -11.73
N LEU A 31 8.62 -37.32 -11.62
CA LEU A 31 7.44 -38.12 -11.32
C LEU A 31 6.45 -38.02 -12.47
N TRP A 32 6.05 -39.15 -13.04
CA TRP A 32 4.98 -39.22 -14.04
C TRP A 32 3.67 -39.55 -13.37
N VAL A 33 2.68 -38.73 -13.61
CA VAL A 33 1.37 -38.84 -12.98
C VAL A 33 0.26 -39.05 -14.01
N ARG A 34 -0.67 -39.91 -13.66
CA ARG A 34 -1.85 -40.20 -14.44
C ARG A 34 -3.10 -40.04 -13.58
N ARG A 35 -4.17 -39.63 -14.17
CA ARG A 35 -5.48 -39.47 -13.53
C ARG A 35 -6.04 -40.79 -13.00
N LYS A 36 -6.71 -40.77 -11.86
CA LYS A 36 -7.40 -41.94 -11.28
C LYS A 36 -8.79 -42.15 -11.88
N ALA A 37 -9.45 -41.08 -12.32
CA ALA A 37 -10.80 -41.13 -12.89
C ALA A 37 -10.93 -40.19 -14.06
N ASN A 38 -11.71 -40.56 -15.08
CA ASN A 38 -11.90 -39.80 -16.31
C ASN A 38 -12.98 -38.71 -16.19
N LYS A 39 -12.98 -37.94 -15.09
CA LYS A 39 -13.81 -36.74 -14.96
C LYS A 39 -13.07 -35.53 -15.52
N LEU A 40 -13.37 -35.18 -16.77
CA LEU A 40 -12.77 -34.03 -17.44
C LEU A 40 -13.67 -32.80 -17.27
N VAL A 41 -13.05 -31.64 -17.09
CA VAL A 41 -13.76 -30.36 -16.89
C VAL A 41 -13.22 -29.36 -17.89
N CYS A 42 -14.11 -28.68 -18.62
CA CYS A 42 -13.72 -27.62 -19.52
C CYS A 42 -13.12 -26.42 -18.76
N SER A 43 -11.96 -25.91 -19.22
CA SER A 43 -11.33 -24.75 -18.57
C SER A 43 -12.09 -23.43 -18.76
N ALA A 44 -12.97 -23.34 -19.77
CA ALA A 44 -13.70 -22.12 -20.09
C ALA A 44 -15.02 -22.01 -19.32
N CYS A 45 -15.91 -22.99 -19.43
CA CYS A 45 -17.23 -22.95 -18.78
C CYS A 45 -17.30 -23.72 -17.46
N GLY A 46 -16.32 -24.58 -17.16
CA GLY A 46 -16.34 -25.42 -15.97
C GLY A 46 -17.29 -26.65 -16.07
N GLY A 47 -17.91 -26.87 -17.21
CA GLY A 47 -18.78 -28.03 -17.47
C GLY A 47 -17.99 -29.33 -17.59
N GLY A 48 -18.64 -30.47 -17.20
CA GLY A 48 -18.10 -31.80 -17.41
C GLY A 48 -18.06 -32.16 -18.89
N VAL A 49 -16.98 -32.81 -19.34
CA VAL A 49 -16.78 -33.22 -20.73
C VAL A 49 -16.27 -34.65 -20.78
N SER A 50 -16.80 -35.46 -21.71
CA SER A 50 -16.37 -36.86 -21.90
C SER A 50 -15.50 -37.04 -23.15
N GLU A 51 -15.65 -36.19 -24.16
CA GLU A 51 -14.94 -36.32 -25.42
C GLU A 51 -13.56 -35.70 -25.39
N ILE A 52 -12.53 -36.52 -25.69
CA ILE A 52 -11.12 -36.15 -25.75
C ILE A 52 -10.75 -35.89 -27.22
N ALA A 53 -10.25 -34.70 -27.53
CA ALA A 53 -9.76 -34.37 -28.85
C ALA A 53 -8.26 -34.71 -29.02
N GLU A 54 -7.46 -34.53 -27.96
CA GLU A 54 -6.01 -34.75 -28.02
C GLU A 54 -5.46 -34.99 -26.60
N VAL A 55 -4.39 -35.76 -26.52
CA VAL A 55 -3.65 -36.01 -25.26
C VAL A 55 -2.18 -35.62 -25.49
N TYR A 56 -1.62 -34.87 -24.53
CA TYR A 56 -0.19 -34.51 -24.58
C TYR A 56 0.38 -34.46 -23.17
N GLU A 57 1.70 -34.66 -23.08
CA GLU A 57 2.41 -34.58 -21.82
C GLU A 57 2.94 -33.16 -21.58
N ARG A 58 2.95 -32.74 -20.33
CA ARG A 58 3.51 -31.48 -19.90
C ARG A 58 4.38 -31.65 -18.66
N GLU A 59 5.58 -31.13 -18.74
CA GLU A 59 6.49 -31.07 -17.59
C GLU A 59 6.28 -29.78 -16.81
N VAL A 60 6.11 -29.90 -15.49
CA VAL A 60 5.98 -28.77 -14.58
C VAL A 60 6.90 -28.96 -13.38
N ARG A 61 7.54 -27.89 -12.97
CA ARG A 61 8.29 -27.85 -11.72
C ARG A 61 7.35 -27.79 -10.55
N ASP A 62 7.62 -28.64 -9.54
CA ASP A 62 6.90 -28.67 -8.27
C ASP A 62 7.81 -28.32 -7.09
N LEU A 63 7.26 -28.31 -5.86
CA LEU A 63 8.04 -28.13 -4.65
C LEU A 63 9.17 -29.16 -4.56
N PRO A 64 10.36 -28.78 -4.07
CA PRO A 64 11.44 -29.74 -3.87
C PRO A 64 11.02 -30.83 -2.89
N CYS A 65 11.45 -32.03 -3.15
CA CYS A 65 11.35 -33.16 -2.19
C CYS A 65 12.72 -33.27 -1.51
N PHE A 66 12.81 -32.82 -0.26
CA PHE A 66 14.09 -32.65 0.43
C PHE A 66 15.06 -31.80 -0.41
N GLU A 67 16.23 -32.32 -0.75
CA GLU A 67 17.23 -31.65 -1.58
C GLU A 67 16.99 -31.80 -3.09
N TYR A 68 16.04 -32.66 -3.50
CA TYR A 68 15.79 -32.95 -4.92
C TYR A 68 14.86 -31.93 -5.56
N ARG A 69 15.28 -31.37 -6.68
CA ARG A 69 14.43 -30.56 -7.54
C ARG A 69 13.39 -31.46 -8.22
N THR A 70 12.12 -31.27 -7.87
CA THR A 70 11.04 -32.12 -8.37
C THR A 70 10.43 -31.57 -9.66
N THR A 71 10.27 -32.43 -10.66
CA THR A 71 9.52 -32.21 -11.89
C THR A 71 8.39 -33.22 -11.98
N VAL A 72 7.19 -32.77 -12.28
CA VAL A 72 6.01 -33.62 -12.49
C VAL A 72 5.67 -33.60 -13.97
N VAL A 73 5.59 -34.78 -14.58
CA VAL A 73 5.09 -34.99 -15.95
C VAL A 73 3.63 -35.41 -15.84
N VAL A 74 2.75 -34.60 -16.39
CA VAL A 74 1.30 -34.83 -16.31
C VAL A 74 0.69 -34.94 -17.70
N GLU A 75 -0.13 -35.98 -17.91
CA GLU A 75 -0.96 -36.08 -19.11
C GLU A 75 -2.07 -35.02 -19.06
N LEU A 76 -2.16 -34.20 -20.09
CA LEU A 76 -3.15 -33.16 -20.27
C LEU A 76 -4.06 -33.51 -21.45
N TYR A 77 -5.34 -33.23 -21.29
CA TYR A 77 -6.33 -33.49 -22.33
C TYR A 77 -6.85 -32.18 -22.93
N ARG A 78 -6.89 -32.13 -24.27
CA ARG A 78 -7.75 -31.19 -24.97
C ARG A 78 -9.10 -31.84 -25.15
N VAL A 79 -10.12 -31.20 -24.64
CA VAL A 79 -11.49 -31.73 -24.60
C VAL A 79 -12.39 -30.97 -25.58
N ARG A 80 -13.31 -31.69 -26.23
CA ARG A 80 -14.31 -31.12 -27.10
C ARG A 80 -15.55 -30.78 -26.26
N CYS A 81 -15.64 -29.51 -25.83
CA CYS A 81 -16.77 -29.01 -25.08
C CYS A 81 -17.91 -28.61 -26.04
N PRO A 82 -19.16 -29.03 -25.81
CA PRO A 82 -20.31 -28.67 -26.66
C PRO A 82 -20.46 -27.13 -26.76
N ASP A 83 -20.30 -26.39 -25.67
CA ASP A 83 -20.52 -24.94 -25.63
C ASP A 83 -19.31 -24.10 -26.05
N CYS A 84 -18.09 -24.62 -25.81
CA CYS A 84 -16.86 -23.82 -25.93
C CYS A 84 -15.92 -24.29 -27.06
N GLY A 85 -16.23 -25.40 -27.76
CA GLY A 85 -15.34 -26.03 -28.72
C GLY A 85 -14.13 -26.70 -28.04
N ILE A 86 -13.03 -26.85 -28.79
CA ILE A 86 -11.84 -27.55 -28.26
C ILE A 86 -11.09 -26.65 -27.25
N LYS A 87 -11.00 -27.07 -26.00
CA LYS A 87 -10.30 -26.39 -24.90
C LYS A 87 -9.38 -27.35 -24.16
N THR A 88 -8.37 -26.83 -23.51
CA THR A 88 -7.60 -27.62 -22.53
C THR A 88 -8.49 -27.88 -21.29
N GLU A 89 -8.37 -29.03 -20.69
CA GLU A 89 -9.07 -29.33 -19.45
C GLU A 89 -8.62 -28.43 -18.29
N LYS A 90 -9.49 -28.28 -17.29
CA LYS A 90 -9.19 -27.55 -16.05
C LYS A 90 -8.53 -28.48 -15.05
N ILE A 91 -7.27 -28.20 -14.71
CA ILE A 91 -6.53 -28.90 -13.66
C ILE A 91 -6.25 -27.93 -12.52
N PRO A 92 -6.82 -28.14 -11.30
CA PRO A 92 -6.60 -27.25 -10.17
C PRO A 92 -5.14 -27.03 -9.77
N GLN A 93 -4.30 -28.05 -9.96
CA GLN A 93 -2.87 -28.02 -9.69
C GLN A 93 -2.06 -27.19 -10.70
N LEU A 94 -2.65 -26.89 -11.88
CA LEU A 94 -2.02 -26.18 -13.00
C LEU A 94 -2.87 -24.97 -13.41
N PRO A 95 -2.88 -23.89 -12.62
CA PRO A 95 -3.78 -22.75 -12.85
C PRO A 95 -3.41 -21.90 -14.09
N SER A 96 -2.24 -22.13 -14.65
CA SER A 96 -1.73 -21.39 -15.81
C SER A 96 -0.95 -22.28 -16.78
N LYS A 97 -0.61 -21.74 -17.95
CA LYS A 97 0.29 -22.40 -18.92
C LYS A 97 1.75 -22.35 -18.51
N ALA A 98 2.11 -21.73 -17.39
CA ALA A 98 3.49 -21.67 -16.91
C ALA A 98 4.00 -23.06 -16.49
N PRO A 99 5.29 -23.35 -16.61
CA PRO A 99 5.86 -24.67 -16.29
C PRO A 99 6.04 -24.86 -14.78
N PHE A 100 5.02 -24.51 -14.00
CA PHE A 100 5.03 -24.57 -12.53
C PHE A 100 3.71 -25.09 -12.01
N SER A 101 3.75 -25.90 -10.92
CA SER A 101 2.55 -26.27 -10.19
C SER A 101 2.01 -25.08 -9.37
N LYS A 102 0.72 -25.10 -9.05
CA LYS A 102 0.08 -24.07 -8.22
C LYS A 102 0.82 -23.88 -6.90
N ARG A 103 1.11 -24.97 -6.17
CA ARG A 103 1.76 -24.89 -4.86
C ARG A 103 3.20 -24.38 -4.94
N PHE A 104 3.90 -24.67 -6.04
CA PHE A 104 5.23 -24.06 -6.29
C PHE A 104 5.13 -22.56 -6.50
N GLU A 105 4.16 -22.10 -7.30
CA GLU A 105 3.89 -20.67 -7.48
C GLU A 105 3.48 -20.00 -6.17
N ASP A 106 2.67 -20.69 -5.35
CA ASP A 106 2.22 -20.15 -4.05
C ASP A 106 3.41 -20.01 -3.08
N ALA A 107 4.29 -20.99 -2.98
CA ALA A 107 5.50 -20.91 -2.14
C ALA A 107 6.47 -19.79 -2.58
N VAL A 108 6.63 -19.59 -3.90
CA VAL A 108 7.42 -18.48 -4.44
C VAL A 108 6.76 -17.14 -4.13
N GLY A 109 5.42 -17.03 -4.28
CA GLY A 109 4.64 -15.83 -3.98
C GLY A 109 4.69 -15.44 -2.50
N GLU A 110 4.48 -16.41 -1.60
CA GLU A 110 4.60 -16.24 -0.15
C GLU A 110 6.00 -15.75 0.24
N SER A 111 7.05 -16.36 -0.32
CA SER A 111 8.43 -15.89 -0.11
C SER A 111 8.64 -14.45 -0.59
N CYS A 112 7.93 -14.01 -1.64
CA CYS A 112 7.98 -12.64 -2.14
C CYS A 112 7.21 -11.63 -1.27
N GLU A 113 6.40 -12.05 -0.31
CA GLU A 113 5.76 -11.14 0.64
C GLU A 113 6.79 -10.48 1.57
N SER A 114 7.79 -11.24 2.02
CA SER A 114 8.83 -10.77 2.93
C SER A 114 10.15 -10.40 2.25
N ALA A 115 10.47 -10.95 1.08
CA ALA A 115 11.77 -10.79 0.42
C ALA A 115 11.67 -10.16 -0.98
N ALA A 116 12.78 -9.57 -1.43
CA ALA A 116 12.89 -9.06 -2.80
C ALA A 116 12.99 -10.21 -3.81
N ALA A 117 12.39 -10.05 -5.00
CA ALA A 117 12.36 -11.06 -6.06
C ALA A 117 13.75 -11.62 -6.44
N ARG A 118 14.82 -10.82 -6.35
CA ARG A 118 16.20 -11.30 -6.58
C ARG A 118 16.67 -12.30 -5.52
N ARG A 119 16.27 -12.12 -4.25
CA ARG A 119 16.62 -13.07 -3.18
C ARG A 119 15.84 -14.36 -3.34
N VAL A 120 14.54 -14.26 -3.59
CA VAL A 120 13.67 -15.42 -3.87
C VAL A 120 14.15 -16.19 -5.11
N ALA A 121 14.62 -15.47 -6.15
CA ALA A 121 15.19 -16.08 -7.34
C ALA A 121 16.41 -16.99 -7.02
N LYS A 122 17.30 -16.53 -6.15
CA LYS A 122 18.43 -17.35 -5.67
C LYS A 122 17.95 -18.57 -4.88
N GLN A 123 16.99 -18.40 -3.99
CA GLN A 123 16.43 -19.46 -3.14
C GLN A 123 15.81 -20.59 -3.99
N PHE A 124 15.05 -20.25 -5.02
CA PHE A 124 14.35 -21.23 -5.86
C PHE A 124 15.12 -21.60 -7.13
N GLY A 125 16.32 -21.07 -7.36
CA GLY A 125 17.09 -21.31 -8.60
C GLY A 125 16.33 -20.88 -9.86
N LEU A 126 15.78 -19.65 -9.86
CA LEU A 126 15.00 -19.06 -10.95
C LEU A 126 15.58 -17.73 -11.40
N ALA A 127 15.22 -17.28 -12.61
CA ALA A 127 15.47 -15.90 -13.01
C ALA A 127 14.55 -14.94 -12.23
N ALA A 128 15.05 -13.75 -11.89
CA ALA A 128 14.25 -12.75 -11.15
C ALA A 128 13.01 -12.25 -11.93
N SER A 129 13.04 -12.30 -13.27
CA SER A 129 11.89 -12.05 -14.14
C SER A 129 10.80 -13.10 -13.95
N THR A 130 11.19 -14.37 -13.92
CA THR A 130 10.30 -15.51 -13.68
C THR A 130 9.63 -15.40 -12.31
N VAL A 131 10.41 -15.09 -11.26
CA VAL A 131 9.87 -14.89 -9.91
C VAL A 131 8.84 -13.75 -9.90
N ARG A 132 9.10 -12.63 -10.56
CA ARG A 132 8.11 -11.53 -10.65
C ARG A 132 6.82 -11.94 -11.37
N SER A 133 6.94 -12.76 -12.42
CA SER A 133 5.77 -13.28 -13.13
C SER A 133 4.95 -14.26 -12.28
N ILE A 134 5.61 -15.11 -11.49
CA ILE A 134 4.96 -16.03 -10.55
C ILE A 134 4.26 -15.21 -9.43
N ASP A 135 4.97 -14.28 -8.83
CA ASP A 135 4.44 -13.43 -7.76
C ASP A 135 3.22 -12.61 -8.24
N LEU A 136 3.25 -12.09 -9.47
CA LEU A 136 2.08 -11.41 -10.05
C LEU A 136 0.88 -12.35 -10.17
N ARG A 137 1.04 -13.56 -10.71
CA ARG A 137 -0.04 -14.54 -10.81
C ARG A 137 -0.57 -14.97 -9.44
N TYR A 138 0.31 -15.16 -8.46
CA TYR A 138 -0.06 -15.44 -7.07
C TYR A 138 -0.94 -14.34 -6.50
N LEU A 139 -0.55 -13.08 -6.66
CA LEU A 139 -1.29 -11.92 -6.18
C LEU A 139 -2.64 -11.73 -6.92
N GLU A 140 -2.68 -12.00 -8.22
CA GLU A 140 -3.92 -11.95 -9.01
C GLU A 140 -4.91 -13.02 -8.57
N ARG A 141 -4.45 -14.26 -8.30
CA ARG A 141 -5.30 -15.31 -7.73
C ARG A 141 -5.84 -14.93 -6.36
N TRP A 142 -4.99 -14.39 -5.51
CA TRP A 142 -5.41 -13.89 -4.20
C TRP A 142 -6.46 -12.77 -4.33
N ALA A 143 -6.24 -11.80 -5.20
CA ALA A 143 -7.15 -10.68 -5.39
C ALA A 143 -8.51 -11.10 -5.96
N ALA A 144 -8.53 -12.09 -6.88
CA ALA A 144 -9.76 -12.62 -7.47
C ALA A 144 -10.66 -13.35 -6.46
N GLY A 145 -10.09 -13.95 -5.42
CA GLY A 145 -10.82 -14.67 -4.39
C GLY A 145 -11.36 -13.80 -3.24
N ARG A 146 -11.06 -12.49 -3.22
CA ARG A 146 -11.42 -11.64 -2.08
C ARG A 146 -12.58 -10.70 -2.37
N ARG A 147 -13.40 -10.47 -1.34
CA ARG A 147 -14.44 -9.44 -1.37
C ARG A 147 -13.82 -8.06 -1.10
N LYS A 148 -14.06 -7.11 -1.99
CA LYS A 148 -13.62 -5.73 -1.77
C LYS A 148 -14.44 -5.07 -0.65
N PRO A 149 -13.81 -4.42 0.34
CA PRO A 149 -14.54 -3.70 1.39
C PRO A 149 -15.27 -2.48 0.80
N ALA A 150 -16.35 -2.05 1.47
CA ALA A 150 -17.03 -0.81 1.11
C ALA A 150 -16.10 0.39 1.29
N LEU A 151 -16.22 1.40 0.42
CA LEU A 151 -15.45 2.63 0.48
C LEU A 151 -16.32 3.74 1.07
N ARG A 152 -16.22 3.98 2.38
CA ARG A 152 -16.91 5.07 3.07
C ARG A 152 -15.98 6.24 3.38
N GLN A 153 -14.75 5.95 3.76
CA GLN A 153 -13.71 6.93 4.03
C GLN A 153 -12.55 6.73 3.08
N MET A 154 -12.30 7.73 2.25
CA MET A 154 -11.25 7.73 1.23
C MET A 154 -10.09 8.60 1.68
N GLY A 155 -8.87 8.21 1.32
CA GLY A 155 -7.67 9.04 1.40
C GLY A 155 -7.08 9.25 0.02
N VAL A 156 -6.64 10.47 -0.28
CA VAL A 156 -5.86 10.78 -1.49
C VAL A 156 -4.61 11.53 -1.08
N ASP A 157 -3.46 11.04 -1.53
CA ASP A 157 -2.16 11.68 -1.27
C ASP A 157 -1.17 11.26 -2.37
N GLU A 158 0.04 11.82 -2.37
CA GLU A 158 1.05 11.52 -3.36
C GLU A 158 2.33 10.93 -2.77
N ILE A 159 2.97 10.15 -3.60
CA ILE A 159 4.32 9.65 -3.36
C ILE A 159 5.26 10.19 -4.43
N HIS A 160 6.29 10.91 -4.02
CA HIS A 160 7.33 11.35 -4.93
C HIS A 160 8.24 10.16 -5.32
N LEU A 161 8.29 9.87 -6.62
CA LEU A 161 9.04 8.72 -7.18
C LEU A 161 10.44 9.07 -7.68
N GLY A 162 10.83 10.34 -7.68
CA GLY A 162 12.13 10.83 -8.16
C GLY A 162 12.06 11.69 -9.43
N LYS A 163 13.22 11.98 -10.03
CA LYS A 163 13.36 13.05 -11.06
C LYS A 163 12.55 12.82 -12.34
N LYS A 164 12.36 11.56 -12.80
CA LYS A 164 11.68 11.24 -14.07
C LYS A 164 10.16 11.08 -13.94
N GLN A 165 9.69 10.46 -12.86
CA GLN A 165 8.26 10.33 -12.55
C GLN A 165 8.03 11.07 -11.23
N LYS A 166 7.57 12.32 -11.32
CA LYS A 166 7.52 13.21 -10.16
C LYS A 166 6.60 12.69 -9.07
N PHE A 167 5.37 12.27 -9.41
CA PHE A 167 4.34 11.92 -8.45
C PHE A 167 3.59 10.65 -8.83
N LEU A 168 3.21 9.89 -7.82
CA LEU A 168 2.26 8.80 -7.86
C LEU A 168 1.10 9.18 -6.95
N THR A 169 -0.06 9.46 -7.54
CA THR A 169 -1.30 9.69 -6.78
C THR A 169 -1.82 8.36 -6.25
N VAL A 170 -2.15 8.32 -4.98
CA VAL A 170 -2.63 7.12 -4.26
C VAL A 170 -4.03 7.38 -3.75
N ALA A 171 -5.03 6.67 -4.26
CA ALA A 171 -6.34 6.59 -3.64
C ALA A 171 -6.40 5.38 -2.71
N SER A 172 -6.92 5.54 -1.51
CA SER A 172 -6.91 4.52 -0.46
C SER A 172 -8.22 4.46 0.32
N ASN A 173 -8.51 3.30 0.91
CA ASN A 173 -9.59 3.12 1.87
C ASN A 173 -9.04 3.28 3.30
N LEU A 174 -9.49 4.29 4.02
CA LEU A 174 -8.99 4.61 5.35
C LEU A 174 -9.54 3.70 6.46
N GLU A 175 -10.65 3.01 6.22
CA GLU A 175 -11.20 2.04 7.16
C GLU A 175 -10.41 0.73 7.16
N SER A 176 -10.05 0.23 5.96
CA SER A 176 -9.27 -1.00 5.80
C SER A 176 -7.74 -0.79 5.80
N GLY A 177 -7.27 0.45 5.59
CA GLY A 177 -5.85 0.75 5.44
C GLY A 177 -5.25 0.26 4.12
N GLU A 178 -6.06 0.09 3.08
CA GLU A 178 -5.68 -0.51 1.82
C GLU A 178 -5.61 0.53 0.70
N PRO A 179 -4.51 0.57 -0.11
CA PRO A 179 -4.50 1.35 -1.34
C PRO A 179 -5.45 0.71 -2.37
N LEU A 180 -6.26 1.53 -3.02
CA LEU A 180 -7.25 1.09 -4.00
C LEU A 180 -6.76 1.28 -5.43
N TRP A 181 -6.02 2.36 -5.68
CA TRP A 181 -5.62 2.76 -7.00
C TRP A 181 -4.36 3.64 -6.99
N PHE A 182 -3.64 3.59 -8.11
CA PHE A 182 -2.48 4.42 -8.38
C PHE A 182 -2.62 5.16 -9.71
N GLY A 183 -2.52 6.48 -9.66
CA GLY A 183 -2.46 7.35 -10.82
C GLY A 183 -1.06 7.95 -11.03
N ARG A 184 -0.75 8.27 -12.29
CA ARG A 184 0.46 9.03 -12.59
C ARG A 184 0.13 10.50 -12.61
N GLU A 185 1.05 11.32 -12.07
CA GLU A 185 0.92 12.76 -11.98
C GLU A 185 -0.05 13.25 -10.88
N ARG A 186 0.07 14.55 -10.55
CA ARG A 186 -0.72 15.25 -9.54
C ARG A 186 -1.67 16.22 -10.26
N LYS A 187 -2.76 15.68 -10.84
CA LYS A 187 -3.74 16.47 -11.61
C LYS A 187 -5.16 16.08 -11.25
N LYS A 188 -6.13 16.96 -11.54
CA LYS A 188 -7.55 16.68 -11.40
C LYS A 188 -7.96 15.47 -12.22
N GLU A 189 -7.58 15.44 -13.50
CA GLU A 189 -7.90 14.39 -14.46
C GLU A 189 -7.39 13.02 -14.01
N THR A 190 -6.25 13.00 -13.28
CA THR A 190 -5.70 11.78 -12.72
C THR A 190 -6.65 11.19 -11.66
N LEU A 191 -7.21 12.03 -10.79
CA LEU A 191 -8.16 11.56 -9.79
C LEU A 191 -9.54 11.27 -10.40
N ASP A 192 -9.95 12.00 -11.43
CA ASP A 192 -11.17 11.72 -12.19
C ASP A 192 -11.16 10.31 -12.79
N GLU A 193 -10.01 9.85 -13.32
CA GLU A 193 -9.85 8.47 -13.80
C GLU A 193 -10.16 7.41 -12.73
N PHE A 194 -9.78 7.64 -11.49
CA PHE A 194 -10.12 6.73 -10.39
C PHE A 194 -11.62 6.62 -10.19
N PHE A 195 -12.32 7.76 -10.13
CA PHE A 195 -13.76 7.79 -9.95
C PHE A 195 -14.51 7.16 -11.12
N GLU A 196 -14.08 7.45 -12.35
CA GLU A 196 -14.73 7.00 -13.57
C GLU A 196 -14.52 5.49 -13.82
N LYS A 197 -13.26 5.02 -13.72
CA LYS A 197 -12.87 3.68 -14.18
C LYS A 197 -12.94 2.62 -13.07
N GLU A 198 -12.73 3.00 -11.81
CA GLU A 198 -12.63 2.04 -10.70
C GLU A 198 -13.89 1.96 -9.84
N LEU A 199 -14.76 2.98 -9.88
CA LEU A 199 -15.94 3.07 -9.05
C LEU A 199 -17.23 3.19 -9.87
N ASN A 200 -18.23 2.37 -9.53
CA ASN A 200 -19.58 2.58 -10.05
C ASN A 200 -20.34 3.69 -9.29
N ALA A 201 -21.50 4.12 -9.81
CA ALA A 201 -22.31 5.21 -9.25
C ALA A 201 -22.67 4.97 -7.77
N ARG A 202 -23.03 3.72 -7.39
CA ARG A 202 -23.35 3.35 -6.01
C ARG A 202 -22.15 3.45 -5.09
N GLN A 203 -20.97 3.08 -5.55
CA GLN A 203 -19.74 3.22 -4.76
C GLN A 203 -19.36 4.67 -4.55
N ARG A 204 -19.45 5.51 -5.59
CA ARG A 204 -19.20 6.96 -5.50
C ARG A 204 -20.15 7.63 -4.52
N SER A 205 -21.45 7.36 -4.62
CA SER A 205 -22.46 7.92 -3.69
C SER A 205 -22.31 7.41 -2.25
N GLY A 206 -21.63 6.30 -2.04
CA GLY A 206 -21.35 5.71 -0.72
C GLY A 206 -20.17 6.35 0.02
N ILE A 207 -19.38 7.21 -0.63
CA ILE A 207 -18.24 7.89 -0.01
C ILE A 207 -18.76 9.00 0.89
N GLN A 208 -18.49 8.88 2.18
CA GLN A 208 -18.96 9.81 3.22
C GLN A 208 -17.92 10.89 3.54
N ALA A 209 -16.64 10.53 3.49
CA ALA A 209 -15.55 11.46 3.77
C ALA A 209 -14.32 11.17 2.93
N ALA A 210 -13.60 12.23 2.55
CA ALA A 210 -12.32 12.15 1.85
C ALA A 210 -11.26 12.98 2.59
N CYS A 211 -10.16 12.33 2.98
CA CYS A 211 -8.98 12.99 3.55
C CYS A 211 -8.00 13.29 2.44
N VAL A 212 -7.68 14.58 2.24
CA VAL A 212 -6.85 15.06 1.14
C VAL A 212 -5.91 16.17 1.60
N ASP A 213 -4.88 16.46 0.79
CA ASP A 213 -4.11 17.70 0.90
C ASP A 213 -4.98 18.91 0.48
N MET A 214 -4.57 20.11 0.86
CA MET A 214 -5.19 21.39 0.47
C MET A 214 -4.88 21.73 -1.00
N TRP A 215 -4.98 20.75 -1.89
CA TRP A 215 -4.73 20.89 -3.32
C TRP A 215 -6.06 20.99 -4.08
N GLU A 216 -6.35 22.19 -4.59
CA GLU A 216 -7.62 22.52 -5.21
C GLU A 216 -8.11 21.55 -6.31
N PRO A 217 -7.25 21.04 -7.22
CA PRO A 217 -7.68 20.06 -8.21
C PRO A 217 -8.28 18.76 -7.63
N TYR A 218 -7.82 18.31 -6.45
CA TYR A 218 -8.42 17.15 -5.80
C TYR A 218 -9.79 17.47 -5.19
N ARG A 219 -9.92 18.65 -4.59
CA ARG A 219 -11.20 19.16 -4.10
C ARG A 219 -12.24 19.16 -5.23
N GLN A 220 -11.92 19.80 -6.36
CA GLN A 220 -12.79 19.88 -7.54
C GLN A 220 -13.19 18.50 -8.08
N SER A 221 -12.25 17.55 -8.15
CA SER A 221 -12.54 16.18 -8.58
C SER A 221 -13.53 15.50 -7.62
N ILE A 222 -13.31 15.61 -6.30
CA ILE A 222 -14.19 14.99 -5.30
C ILE A 222 -15.59 15.62 -5.33
N GLU A 223 -15.69 16.95 -5.41
CA GLU A 223 -16.96 17.67 -5.50
C GLU A 223 -17.75 17.27 -6.75
N GLN A 224 -17.07 17.05 -7.88
CA GLN A 224 -17.69 16.61 -9.13
C GLN A 224 -18.22 15.17 -9.04
N TRP A 225 -17.40 14.23 -8.53
CA TRP A 225 -17.69 12.80 -8.61
C TRP A 225 -18.39 12.22 -7.36
N ALA A 226 -18.22 12.87 -6.22
CA ALA A 226 -18.81 12.48 -4.94
C ALA A 226 -19.34 13.70 -4.15
N PRO A 227 -20.35 14.42 -4.67
CA PRO A 227 -20.80 15.72 -4.15
C PRO A 227 -21.36 15.67 -2.73
N ARG A 228 -21.70 14.48 -2.20
CA ARG A 228 -22.14 14.30 -0.81
C ARG A 228 -20.98 14.00 0.16
N CYS A 229 -19.77 13.89 -0.35
CA CYS A 229 -18.59 13.57 0.45
C CYS A 229 -18.13 14.78 1.26
N CYS A 230 -17.91 14.60 2.55
CA CYS A 230 -17.26 15.62 3.39
C CYS A 230 -15.76 15.62 3.12
N ILE A 231 -15.23 16.70 2.56
CA ILE A 231 -13.78 16.86 2.37
C ILE A 231 -13.14 17.24 3.69
N VAL A 232 -12.07 16.55 4.07
CA VAL A 232 -11.29 16.80 5.28
C VAL A 232 -9.83 17.01 4.88
N TYR A 233 -9.23 18.10 5.32
CA TYR A 233 -7.82 18.35 5.06
C TYR A 233 -6.92 17.62 6.05
N ASP A 234 -5.87 16.98 5.51
CA ASP A 234 -4.95 16.18 6.31
C ASP A 234 -4.13 17.05 7.26
N LYS A 235 -4.24 16.73 8.56
CA LYS A 235 -3.45 17.36 9.63
C LYS A 235 -1.96 17.38 9.33
N PHE A 236 -1.41 16.32 8.72
CA PHE A 236 0.01 16.23 8.43
C PHE A 236 0.47 17.38 7.51
N HIS A 237 -0.29 17.66 6.46
CA HIS A 237 0.01 18.76 5.54
C HIS A 237 -0.14 20.13 6.21
N ILE A 238 -1.17 20.34 7.02
CA ILE A 238 -1.33 21.58 7.80
C ILE A 238 -0.13 21.78 8.73
N MET A 239 0.30 20.74 9.44
CA MET A 239 1.46 20.83 10.33
C MET A 239 2.78 20.99 9.56
N GLN A 240 2.89 20.56 8.31
CA GLN A 240 4.03 20.88 7.45
C GLN A 240 4.11 22.39 7.18
N HIS A 241 2.99 23.05 6.88
CA HIS A 241 2.95 24.51 6.73
C HIS A 241 3.33 25.22 8.03
N ALA A 242 2.84 24.77 9.18
CA ALA A 242 3.24 25.29 10.49
C ALA A 242 4.75 25.13 10.74
N ASN A 243 5.31 23.97 10.42
CA ASN A 243 6.75 23.72 10.51
C ASN A 243 7.55 24.61 9.54
N ALA A 244 7.06 24.86 8.34
CA ALA A 244 7.71 25.79 7.40
C ALA A 244 7.72 27.22 7.94
N ALA A 245 6.64 27.69 8.56
CA ALA A 245 6.56 28.99 9.21
C ALA A 245 7.57 29.10 10.39
N VAL A 246 7.70 28.06 11.21
CA VAL A 246 8.72 28.00 12.29
C VAL A 246 10.13 28.10 11.70
N ASP A 247 10.44 27.37 10.63
CA ASP A 247 11.76 27.39 10.01
C ASP A 247 12.07 28.75 9.33
N GLU A 248 11.07 29.41 8.78
CA GLU A 248 11.21 30.77 8.22
C GLU A 248 11.57 31.78 9.31
N VAL A 249 10.86 31.78 10.45
CA VAL A 249 11.18 32.62 11.59
C VAL A 249 12.58 32.31 12.13
N ARG A 250 12.93 31.03 12.28
CA ARG A 250 14.27 30.62 12.71
C ARG A 250 15.36 31.19 11.79
N ARG A 251 15.18 31.13 10.48
CA ARG A 251 16.13 31.67 9.49
C ARG A 251 16.23 33.18 9.61
N ALA A 252 15.10 33.89 9.71
CA ALA A 252 15.08 35.34 9.85
C ALA A 252 15.84 35.77 11.15
N GLU A 253 15.60 35.09 12.25
CA GLU A 253 16.30 35.38 13.52
C GLU A 253 17.80 35.04 13.45
N PHE A 254 18.20 34.00 12.72
CA PHE A 254 19.60 33.67 12.48
C PHE A 254 20.37 34.83 11.82
N PHE A 255 19.78 35.48 10.83
CA PHE A 255 20.42 36.59 10.12
C PHE A 255 20.39 37.93 10.89
N ARG A 256 19.42 38.08 11.81
CA ARG A 256 19.27 39.34 12.61
C ARG A 256 20.23 39.39 13.82
N LYS A 257 20.84 38.30 14.22
CA LYS A 257 21.62 38.20 15.45
C LYS A 257 23.13 38.29 15.21
N SER A 258 23.89 38.64 16.29
CA SER A 258 25.36 38.64 16.30
C SER A 258 25.91 37.21 16.03
N LYS A 259 27.21 37.14 15.72
CA LYS A 259 27.90 35.88 15.40
C LYS A 259 27.75 34.83 16.51
N GLU A 260 27.80 35.23 17.77
CA GLU A 260 27.66 34.34 18.94
C GLU A 260 26.24 33.76 19.05
N LEU A 261 25.22 34.58 18.90
CA LEU A 261 23.85 34.14 18.97
C LEU A 261 23.43 33.29 17.75
N ARG A 262 24.08 33.48 16.58
CA ARG A 262 23.91 32.59 15.42
C ARG A 262 24.36 31.16 15.73
N ALA A 263 25.44 30.98 16.51
CA ALA A 263 25.91 29.65 16.91
C ALA A 263 24.84 28.86 17.68
N VAL A 264 24.08 29.53 18.53
CA VAL A 264 22.98 28.92 19.30
C VAL A 264 21.83 28.42 18.40
N ILE A 265 21.51 29.16 17.33
CA ILE A 265 20.42 28.80 16.40
C ILE A 265 20.87 27.77 15.35
N LYS A 266 22.18 27.75 15.04
CA LYS A 266 22.76 26.87 14.02
C LYS A 266 22.52 25.38 14.39
N GLY A 267 22.05 24.61 13.42
CA GLY A 267 21.82 23.17 13.59
C GLY A 267 20.56 22.80 14.39
N LYS A 268 19.80 23.75 14.92
CA LYS A 268 18.63 23.49 15.77
C LYS A 268 17.31 23.33 15.01
N ARG A 269 17.34 23.27 13.67
CA ARG A 269 16.14 23.12 12.82
C ARG A 269 15.27 21.93 13.27
N TRP A 270 15.82 20.74 13.28
CA TRP A 270 15.07 19.53 13.59
C TRP A 270 14.54 19.51 15.02
N LEU A 271 15.24 20.19 15.95
CA LEU A 271 14.80 20.35 17.32
C LEU A 271 13.51 21.19 17.39
N LEU A 272 13.44 22.29 16.65
CA LEU A 272 12.27 23.18 16.57
C LEU A 272 11.09 22.56 15.81
N LEU A 273 11.34 21.71 14.83
CA LEU A 273 10.27 21.02 14.07
C LEU A 273 9.71 19.84 14.84
N SER A 274 10.39 19.30 15.83
CA SER A 274 9.91 18.19 16.67
C SER A 274 8.88 18.67 17.68
N ARG A 275 7.93 17.79 18.03
CA ARG A 275 7.00 18.02 19.14
C ARG A 275 7.74 17.91 20.46
N TRP A 276 7.38 18.74 21.43
CA TRP A 276 7.97 18.72 22.76
C TRP A 276 7.93 17.34 23.43
N MET A 277 6.79 16.67 23.32
CA MET A 277 6.60 15.34 23.94
C MET A 277 7.54 14.26 23.36
N ASN A 278 8.00 14.41 22.11
CA ASN A 278 8.88 13.46 21.43
C ASN A 278 10.36 13.73 21.71
N LEU A 279 10.69 14.78 22.45
CA LEU A 279 12.06 15.16 22.77
C LEU A 279 12.51 14.50 24.09
N ASN A 280 13.70 13.90 24.08
CA ASN A 280 14.34 13.45 25.31
C ASN A 280 14.85 14.65 26.16
N THR A 281 15.24 14.39 27.41
CA THR A 281 15.64 15.41 28.38
C THR A 281 16.78 16.32 27.87
N GLY A 282 17.82 15.75 27.25
CA GLY A 282 18.93 16.53 26.70
C GLY A 282 18.49 17.48 25.57
N LYS A 283 17.61 17.00 24.67
CA LYS A 283 17.05 17.84 23.58
C LYS A 283 16.14 18.94 24.13
N ARG A 284 15.34 18.67 25.17
CA ARG A 284 14.50 19.69 25.84
C ARG A 284 15.35 20.77 26.49
N ARG A 285 16.49 20.39 27.14
CA ARG A 285 17.43 21.36 27.71
C ARG A 285 18.01 22.29 26.64
N LEU A 286 18.48 21.74 25.51
CA LEU A 286 19.00 22.54 24.40
C LEU A 286 17.95 23.48 23.81
N LEU A 287 16.68 23.05 23.80
CA LEU A 287 15.57 23.87 23.31
C LEU A 287 15.24 24.99 24.28
N ASN A 288 15.27 24.73 25.58
CA ASN A 288 15.08 25.76 26.62
C ASN A 288 16.19 26.81 26.61
N GLU A 289 17.44 26.41 26.40
CA GLU A 289 18.59 27.33 26.25
C GLU A 289 18.36 28.27 25.03
N LEU A 290 17.89 27.71 23.89
CA LEU A 290 17.54 28.50 22.72
C LEU A 290 16.39 29.47 23.00
N PHE A 291 15.38 29.05 23.74
CA PHE A 291 14.21 29.87 24.07
C PHE A 291 14.55 31.03 25.02
N ALA A 292 15.43 30.80 25.98
CA ALA A 292 15.94 31.87 26.88
C ALA A 292 16.62 32.99 26.10
N LEU A 293 17.30 32.64 25.02
CA LEU A 293 18.09 33.60 24.20
C LEU A 293 17.27 34.20 23.04
N ASN A 294 16.13 33.60 22.66
CA ASN A 294 15.35 34.09 21.53
C ASN A 294 13.83 33.94 21.76
N ARG A 295 13.22 34.99 22.29
CA ARG A 295 11.78 35.06 22.56
C ARG A 295 10.90 34.87 21.33
N ARG A 296 11.32 35.30 20.12
CA ARG A 296 10.54 35.13 18.89
C ARG A 296 10.49 33.67 18.47
N VAL A 297 11.64 32.96 18.53
CA VAL A 297 11.68 31.51 18.26
C VAL A 297 10.87 30.72 19.29
N PHE A 298 10.91 31.12 20.55
CA PHE A 298 10.08 30.52 21.59
C PHE A 298 8.59 30.68 21.30
N LYS A 299 8.14 31.90 20.98
CA LYS A 299 6.74 32.18 20.68
C LYS A 299 6.23 31.38 19.47
N VAL A 300 6.99 31.36 18.37
CA VAL A 300 6.56 30.59 17.19
C VAL A 300 6.51 29.12 17.46
N TYR A 301 7.39 28.57 18.30
CA TYR A 301 7.35 27.18 18.71
C TYR A 301 6.09 26.87 19.54
N LEU A 302 5.76 27.69 20.53
CA LEU A 302 4.54 27.53 21.33
C LEU A 302 3.27 27.59 20.47
N LEU A 303 3.21 28.50 19.52
CA LEU A 303 2.07 28.64 18.60
C LEU A 303 1.93 27.42 17.70
N LYS A 304 3.03 26.83 17.23
CA LYS A 304 2.98 25.56 16.50
C LYS A 304 2.50 24.40 17.39
N GLU A 305 3.01 24.28 18.61
CA GLU A 305 2.57 23.23 19.54
C GLU A 305 1.11 23.39 19.94
N SER A 306 0.62 24.63 20.13
CA SER A 306 -0.79 24.89 20.41
C SER A 306 -1.69 24.58 19.22
N LEU A 307 -1.28 24.89 17.99
CA LEU A 307 -2.04 24.53 16.79
C LEU A 307 -2.29 23.02 16.68
N ASP A 308 -1.33 22.19 17.06
CA ASP A 308 -1.47 20.72 17.06
C ASP A 308 -2.65 20.23 17.91
N ARG A 309 -3.09 20.98 18.92
CA ARG A 309 -4.24 20.66 19.78
C ARG A 309 -5.59 20.85 19.10
N LEU A 310 -5.64 21.53 17.95
CA LEU A 310 -6.88 21.80 17.21
C LEU A 310 -7.67 20.51 16.94
N TRP A 311 -7.01 19.41 16.64
CA TRP A 311 -7.64 18.11 16.35
C TRP A 311 -8.08 17.31 17.59
N ALA A 312 -7.84 17.83 18.79
CA ALA A 312 -8.34 17.21 20.02
C ALA A 312 -9.85 17.52 20.26
N PHE A 313 -10.37 18.57 19.64
CA PHE A 313 -11.76 18.97 19.80
C PHE A 313 -12.72 18.00 19.09
N ARG A 314 -13.89 17.81 19.72
CA ARG A 314 -14.97 16.97 19.19
C ARG A 314 -16.14 17.79 18.61
N SER A 315 -16.24 19.03 18.96
CA SER A 315 -17.29 19.98 18.53
C SER A 315 -16.69 21.01 17.59
N GLU A 316 -17.36 21.27 16.46
CA GLU A 316 -16.98 22.30 15.50
C GLU A 316 -16.92 23.69 16.15
N ALA A 317 -17.92 24.03 16.95
CA ALA A 317 -17.96 25.32 17.64
C ALA A 317 -16.78 25.50 18.62
N ALA A 318 -16.36 24.43 19.31
CA ALA A 318 -15.21 24.48 20.20
C ALA A 318 -13.90 24.58 19.39
N MET A 319 -13.79 23.84 18.28
CA MET A 319 -12.66 23.88 17.37
C MET A 319 -12.51 25.26 16.73
N LEU A 320 -13.62 25.85 16.26
CA LEU A 320 -13.65 27.19 15.67
C LEU A 320 -13.22 28.26 16.69
N ARG A 321 -13.81 28.26 17.90
CA ARG A 321 -13.40 29.19 18.96
C ARG A 321 -11.92 29.07 19.32
N TYR A 322 -11.43 27.85 19.39
CA TYR A 322 -10.01 27.62 19.63
C TYR A 322 -9.13 28.21 18.52
N LEU A 323 -9.49 27.99 17.26
CA LEU A 323 -8.77 28.54 16.13
C LEU A 323 -8.82 30.08 16.10
N GLN A 324 -9.98 30.68 16.36
CA GLN A 324 -10.13 32.13 16.48
C GLN A 324 -9.20 32.71 17.56
N ASN A 325 -9.22 32.14 18.77
CA ASN A 325 -8.33 32.54 19.86
C ASN A 325 -6.84 32.37 19.49
N TRP A 326 -6.52 31.33 18.73
CA TRP A 326 -5.17 31.10 18.25
C TRP A 326 -4.74 32.16 17.24
N ILE A 327 -5.62 32.54 16.31
CA ILE A 327 -5.39 33.61 15.31
C ILE A 327 -5.26 34.97 16.01
N ASP A 328 -6.12 35.27 16.98
CA ASP A 328 -6.04 36.54 17.72
C ASP A 328 -4.72 36.71 18.47
N GLN A 329 -4.16 35.63 19.01
CA GLN A 329 -2.83 35.65 19.60
C GLN A 329 -1.72 36.00 18.59
N LEU A 330 -1.88 35.73 17.29
CA LEU A 330 -0.89 36.05 16.27
C LEU A 330 -0.81 37.54 15.98
N ARG A 331 -1.92 38.27 15.97
CA ARG A 331 -2.02 39.70 15.63
C ARG A 331 -1.01 40.56 16.39
N TRP A 332 -0.76 40.21 17.65
CA TRP A 332 0.16 40.95 18.54
C TRP A 332 1.63 40.50 18.40
N GLN A 333 1.90 39.40 17.70
CA GLN A 333 3.26 38.84 17.64
C GLN A 333 4.09 39.36 16.47
N ARG A 334 3.47 39.97 15.46
CA ARG A 334 4.11 40.46 14.23
C ARG A 334 5.01 39.39 13.57
N LEU A 335 4.49 38.17 13.47
CA LEU A 335 5.16 37.00 12.90
C LEU A 335 4.53 36.68 11.53
N LYS A 336 4.92 37.43 10.48
CA LYS A 336 4.39 37.30 9.11
C LYS A 336 4.23 35.85 8.61
N PRO A 337 5.18 34.91 8.85
CA PRO A 337 4.99 33.54 8.40
C PRO A 337 3.79 32.81 9.08
N LEU A 338 3.47 33.16 10.31
CA LEU A 338 2.30 32.61 11.01
C LEU A 338 1.00 33.33 10.61
N GLU A 339 1.05 34.61 10.26
CA GLU A 339 -0.10 35.33 9.71
C GLU A 339 -0.53 34.70 8.38
N LYS A 340 0.40 34.41 7.47
CA LYS A 340 0.15 33.65 6.24
C LYS A 340 -0.43 32.25 6.50
N LEU A 341 0.05 31.59 7.55
CA LEU A 341 -0.49 30.30 7.96
C LEU A 341 -1.94 30.45 8.43
N ALA A 342 -2.26 31.50 9.18
CA ALA A 342 -3.62 31.78 9.64
C ALA A 342 -4.58 32.04 8.48
N ASP A 343 -4.17 32.85 7.50
CA ASP A 343 -4.95 33.11 6.29
C ASP A 343 -5.26 31.80 5.55
N MET A 344 -4.24 30.96 5.34
CA MET A 344 -4.40 29.64 4.72
C MET A 344 -5.36 28.74 5.51
N LEU A 345 -5.32 28.75 6.85
CA LEU A 345 -6.25 27.97 7.69
C LEU A 345 -7.69 28.48 7.57
N LEU A 346 -7.89 29.79 7.42
CA LEU A 346 -9.21 30.40 7.20
C LEU A 346 -9.77 30.06 5.82
N ASP A 347 -8.95 30.12 4.78
CA ASP A 347 -9.33 29.74 3.41
C ASP A 347 -9.77 28.27 3.30
N HIS A 348 -9.29 27.42 4.22
CA HIS A 348 -9.58 25.97 4.25
C HIS A 348 -10.37 25.54 5.47
N LEU A 349 -11.10 26.49 6.09
CA LEU A 349 -11.78 26.28 7.38
C LEU A 349 -12.82 25.16 7.35
N ASP A 350 -13.58 25.06 6.27
CA ASP A 350 -14.61 24.05 6.06
C ASP A 350 -14.06 22.62 6.20
N GLY A 351 -12.98 22.32 5.46
CA GLY A 351 -12.35 21.00 5.49
C GLY A 351 -11.63 20.70 6.82
N ILE A 352 -11.19 21.74 7.54
CA ILE A 352 -10.62 21.57 8.88
C ILE A 352 -11.73 21.20 9.88
N LEU A 353 -12.86 21.92 9.87
CA LEU A 353 -14.01 21.68 10.77
C LEU A 353 -14.71 20.35 10.47
N ASN A 354 -14.77 19.91 9.20
CA ASN A 354 -15.35 18.63 8.79
C ASN A 354 -14.71 17.43 9.51
N TYR A 355 -13.49 17.56 10.04
CA TYR A 355 -12.90 16.55 10.90
C TYR A 355 -13.74 16.23 12.12
N CYS A 356 -14.41 17.22 12.70
CA CYS A 356 -15.27 17.02 13.87
C CYS A 356 -16.48 16.12 13.58
N ARG A 357 -17.03 16.20 12.37
CA ARG A 357 -18.17 15.37 11.91
C ARG A 357 -17.75 13.95 11.55
N THR A 358 -16.64 13.83 10.84
CA THR A 358 -16.27 12.59 10.14
C THR A 358 -15.33 11.70 10.95
N LYS A 359 -14.49 12.29 11.82
CA LYS A 359 -13.44 11.60 12.59
C LYS A 359 -12.56 10.68 11.72
N VAL A 360 -12.27 11.12 10.50
CA VAL A 360 -11.42 10.40 9.54
C VAL A 360 -10.08 10.02 10.17
N ARG A 361 -9.62 8.83 9.90
CA ARG A 361 -8.33 8.30 10.39
C ARG A 361 -7.16 8.85 9.56
N MET A 362 -6.79 10.13 9.75
CA MET A 362 -5.76 10.82 8.96
C MET A 362 -4.41 10.08 8.94
N GLY A 363 -3.96 9.54 10.07
CA GLY A 363 -2.68 8.83 10.16
C GLY A 363 -2.59 7.57 9.29
N VAL A 364 -3.71 7.05 8.78
CA VAL A 364 -3.74 5.90 7.88
C VAL A 364 -3.17 6.24 6.51
N VAL A 365 -3.38 7.46 6.00
CA VAL A 365 -2.82 7.95 4.72
C VAL A 365 -1.29 7.85 4.74
N GLU A 366 -0.68 8.44 5.77
CA GLU A 366 0.79 8.41 5.94
C GLU A 366 1.33 6.97 6.10
N ALA A 367 0.62 6.12 6.87
CA ALA A 367 0.99 4.73 7.06
C ALA A 367 0.98 3.93 5.74
N ILE A 368 -0.05 4.11 4.91
CA ILE A 368 -0.15 3.50 3.57
C ILE A 368 1.02 3.95 2.70
N ASN A 369 1.28 5.26 2.64
CA ASN A 369 2.38 5.82 1.85
C ASN A 369 3.74 5.34 2.35
N GLY A 370 3.92 5.19 3.66
CA GLY A 370 5.11 4.59 4.28
C GLY A 370 5.34 3.15 3.80
N ASN A 371 4.30 2.33 3.79
CA ASN A 371 4.34 0.96 3.31
C ASN A 371 4.68 0.87 1.82
N ILE A 372 4.08 1.73 0.99
CA ILE A 372 4.39 1.78 -0.44
C ILE A 372 5.84 2.21 -0.67
N ARG A 373 6.34 3.23 0.04
CA ARG A 373 7.75 3.64 -0.03
C ARG A 373 8.70 2.52 0.37
N MET A 374 8.35 1.72 1.39
CA MET A 374 9.12 0.54 1.79
C MET A 374 9.17 -0.50 0.66
N LEU A 375 8.04 -0.81 0.02
CA LEU A 375 7.98 -1.73 -1.13
C LEU A 375 8.82 -1.22 -2.30
N LEU A 376 8.74 0.07 -2.63
CA LEU A 376 9.52 0.72 -3.67
C LEU A 376 11.04 0.61 -3.41
N ARG A 377 11.49 0.83 -2.17
CA ARG A 377 12.90 0.70 -1.76
C ARG A 377 13.35 -0.76 -1.87
N ARG A 378 12.57 -1.72 -1.34
CA ARG A 378 12.86 -3.16 -1.38
C ARG A 378 12.95 -3.69 -2.81
N GLY A 379 12.05 -3.25 -3.69
CA GLY A 379 12.02 -3.64 -5.10
C GLY A 379 12.97 -2.86 -6.01
N ARG A 380 13.59 -1.79 -5.51
CA ARG A 380 14.36 -0.81 -6.31
C ARG A 380 13.54 -0.18 -7.44
N GLY A 381 12.27 0.11 -7.14
CA GLY A 381 11.28 0.62 -8.08
C GLY A 381 10.42 -0.47 -8.74
N TYR A 382 9.29 -0.05 -9.27
CA TYR A 382 8.33 -0.89 -9.99
C TYR A 382 7.94 -0.22 -11.30
N LYS A 383 8.13 -0.92 -12.44
CA LYS A 383 7.66 -0.44 -13.75
C LYS A 383 6.17 -0.67 -13.94
N ASN A 384 5.65 -1.78 -13.40
CA ASN A 384 4.25 -2.17 -13.47
C ASN A 384 3.51 -1.71 -12.21
N LEU A 385 2.65 -0.68 -12.35
CA LEU A 385 1.87 -0.12 -11.24
C LEU A 385 0.82 -1.11 -10.72
N ARG A 386 0.22 -1.93 -11.59
CA ARG A 386 -0.72 -2.98 -11.19
C ARG A 386 -0.06 -3.98 -10.23
N TYR A 387 1.17 -4.40 -10.54
CA TYR A 387 1.93 -5.28 -9.68
C TYR A 387 2.27 -4.64 -8.32
N LEU A 388 2.68 -3.35 -8.31
CA LEU A 388 2.91 -2.60 -7.08
C LEU A 388 1.63 -2.49 -6.24
N LEU A 389 0.49 -2.20 -6.86
CA LEU A 389 -0.80 -2.08 -6.19
C LEU A 389 -1.18 -3.39 -5.50
N LEU A 390 -1.14 -4.51 -6.22
CA LEU A 390 -1.44 -5.83 -5.67
C LEU A 390 -0.52 -6.19 -4.47
N LYS A 391 0.77 -5.87 -4.56
CA LYS A 391 1.70 -6.07 -3.43
C LYS A 391 1.35 -5.20 -2.23
N ALA A 392 0.99 -3.95 -2.45
CA ALA A 392 0.61 -3.04 -1.38
C ALA A 392 -0.73 -3.46 -0.73
N GLN A 393 -1.67 -3.93 -1.54
CA GLN A 393 -2.94 -4.50 -1.06
C GLN A 393 -2.73 -5.78 -0.24
N ARG A 394 -1.91 -6.71 -0.73
CA ARG A 394 -1.57 -7.94 0.00
C ARG A 394 -0.87 -7.62 1.32
N PHE A 395 0.06 -6.68 1.32
CA PHE A 395 0.76 -6.25 2.52
C PHE A 395 -0.20 -5.62 3.56
N ALA A 396 -1.18 -4.83 3.12
CA ALA A 396 -2.20 -4.27 4.01
C ALA A 396 -3.11 -5.36 4.61
N ALA A 397 -3.52 -6.35 3.80
CA ALA A 397 -4.34 -7.47 4.23
C ALA A 397 -3.63 -8.35 5.27
N THR A 398 -2.35 -8.66 5.06
CA THR A 398 -1.54 -9.49 5.97
C THR A 398 -1.44 -8.84 7.36
N LYS A 399 -1.34 -7.51 7.44
CA LYS A 399 -1.38 -6.81 8.75
C LYS A 399 -2.70 -7.00 9.49
N ALA A 400 -3.82 -6.99 8.78
CA ALA A 400 -5.13 -7.22 9.37
C ALA A 400 -5.26 -8.66 9.91
N GLU A 401 -4.73 -9.65 9.19
CA GLU A 401 -4.70 -11.04 9.62
C GLU A 401 -3.91 -11.22 10.93
N PHE A 402 -2.74 -10.58 11.06
CA PHE A 402 -1.94 -10.62 12.30
C PHE A 402 -2.65 -10.02 13.51
N ILE A 403 -3.39 -8.92 13.33
CA ILE A 403 -4.14 -8.27 14.42
C ILE A 403 -5.28 -9.16 14.91
N VAL A 404 -5.93 -9.88 14.01
CA VAL A 404 -7.02 -10.83 14.37
C VAL A 404 -6.47 -12.01 15.20
N VAL A 405 -5.33 -12.58 14.81
CA VAL A 405 -4.69 -13.68 15.55
C VAL A 405 -4.26 -13.26 16.95
N GLN A 406 -3.71 -12.05 17.12
CA GLN A 406 -3.32 -11.54 18.44
C GLN A 406 -4.50 -11.23 19.38
N LYS A 407 -5.71 -11.00 18.85
CA LYS A 407 -6.91 -10.80 19.66
C LYS A 407 -7.64 -12.10 20.01
N ALA A 408 -7.29 -13.19 19.36
CA ALA A 408 -7.85 -14.52 19.60
C ALA A 408 -6.98 -15.39 20.51
N ALA A 409 -5.78 -14.94 20.86
CA ALA A 409 -4.87 -15.55 21.83
C ALA A 409 -4.89 -14.76 23.15
#